data_df2004a21f1cd26d02f4c3da0bf5cc2a
#
_entry.id   df2004a21f1cd26d02f4c3da0bf5cc2a
#
_cell.length_a   1.000
_cell.length_b   1.000
_cell.length_c   1.000
_cell.angle_alpha   90.00
_cell.angle_beta   90.00
_cell.angle_gamma   90.00
#
_symmetry.space_group_name_H-M   'P 1'
#
loop_
_entity.id
_entity.type
_entity.pdbx_description
1 polymer ?
#
loop_
_entity_poly.entity_id
_entity_poly.type
_entity_poly.pdbx_seq_one_letter_code
_entity_poly.pdbx_strand_id
1 'polypeptide(L)'
;MANLDNIMDYLADHITSPFEEAIDVYVSINDTWTCPQNGIVVMLCTRIGAKNNTIWYIQDLTANIYAIGALNSYISAGTSVTTSFPVIKGHVYKNIYEDGVTDAHLYYYKIK
;
A
#
# COMPACT_ATOMS: atom_id res chain seq x y z
N MET A 1 33.05 -17.93 20.04
CA MET A 1 32.46 -16.98 19.08
C MET A 1 31.54 -17.77 18.16
N ALA A 2 30.31 -17.30 17.99
CA ALA A 2 29.39 -17.89 17.04
C ALA A 2 29.88 -17.71 15.61
N ASN A 3 29.82 -18.73 14.79
CA ASN A 3 30.10 -18.60 13.37
C ASN A 3 28.89 -18.00 12.62
N LEU A 4 29.09 -17.61 11.36
CA LEU A 4 28.07 -16.98 10.56
C LEU A 4 26.80 -17.85 10.44
N ASP A 5 26.95 -19.17 10.27
CA ASP A 5 25.80 -20.06 10.11
C ASP A 5 24.94 -20.07 11.38
N ASN A 6 25.55 -20.09 12.56
CA ASN A 6 24.80 -20.01 13.83
C ASN A 6 24.09 -18.68 14.00
N ILE A 7 24.69 -17.58 13.55
CA ILE A 7 24.07 -16.25 13.59
C ILE A 7 22.87 -16.23 12.64
N MET A 8 23.02 -16.76 11.44
CA MET A 8 21.93 -16.79 10.46
C MET A 8 20.76 -17.65 10.93
N ASP A 9 21.05 -18.81 11.53
CA ASP A 9 20.00 -19.66 12.09
C ASP A 9 19.26 -18.99 13.24
N TYR A 10 19.97 -18.30 14.11
CA TYR A 10 19.38 -17.53 15.20
C TYR A 10 18.46 -16.43 14.65
N LEU A 11 18.93 -15.66 13.65
CA LEU A 11 18.14 -14.58 13.05
C LEU A 11 16.89 -15.15 12.36
N ALA A 12 17.01 -16.26 11.66
CA ALA A 12 15.86 -16.88 11.00
C ALA A 12 14.76 -17.27 11.99
N ASP A 13 15.15 -17.76 13.18
CA ASP A 13 14.21 -18.18 14.22
C ASP A 13 13.64 -17.01 15.02
N HIS A 14 14.34 -15.88 15.09
CA HIS A 14 14.01 -14.78 16.01
C HIS A 14 13.58 -13.49 15.31
N ILE A 15 13.78 -13.37 13.97
CA ILE A 15 13.24 -12.25 13.21
C ILE A 15 11.75 -12.47 13.03
N THR A 16 10.98 -11.54 13.56
CA THR A 16 9.55 -11.43 13.28
C THR A 16 9.31 -10.24 12.36
N SER A 17 8.20 -10.28 11.64
CA SER A 17 7.80 -9.13 10.84
C SER A 17 7.67 -7.89 11.73
N PRO A 18 8.23 -6.72 11.31
CA PRO A 18 8.03 -5.46 12.03
C PRO A 18 6.60 -4.93 11.87
N PHE A 19 5.78 -5.57 11.05
CA PHE A 19 4.42 -5.16 10.76
C PHE A 19 3.40 -6.10 11.37
N GLU A 20 2.26 -5.56 11.76
CA GLU A 20 1.08 -6.35 12.09
C GLU A 20 0.40 -6.83 10.81
N GLU A 21 -0.53 -7.77 10.96
CA GLU A 21 -1.33 -8.27 9.85
C GLU A 21 -2.07 -7.12 9.15
N ALA A 22 -2.15 -7.18 7.83
CA ALA A 22 -2.76 -6.13 7.03
C ALA A 22 -4.27 -6.07 7.22
N ILE A 23 -4.80 -4.85 7.18
CA ILE A 23 -6.23 -4.60 7.03
C ILE A 23 -6.46 -3.77 5.77
N ASP A 24 -7.59 -4.01 5.11
CA ASP A 24 -7.98 -3.23 3.95
C ASP A 24 -8.65 -1.93 4.41
N VAL A 25 -8.02 -0.80 4.09
CA VAL A 25 -8.51 0.53 4.44
C VAL A 25 -8.99 1.30 3.20
N TYR A 26 -9.37 0.58 2.16
CA TYR A 26 -9.84 1.20 0.92
C TYR A 26 -11.00 2.16 1.20
N VAL A 27 -10.92 3.33 0.56
CA VAL A 27 -11.99 4.32 0.54
C VAL A 27 -12.28 4.72 -0.90
N SER A 28 -13.53 5.07 -1.18
CA SER A 28 -13.94 5.49 -2.53
C SER A 28 -13.32 6.84 -2.91
N ILE A 29 -13.37 7.18 -4.20
CA ILE A 29 -12.91 8.47 -4.71
C ILE A 29 -13.52 9.60 -3.88
N ASN A 30 -12.67 10.55 -3.50
CA ASN A 30 -12.97 11.73 -2.66
C ASN A 30 -13.18 11.43 -1.17
N ASP A 31 -13.20 10.19 -0.77
CA ASP A 31 -13.24 9.83 0.64
C ASP A 31 -11.84 9.78 1.24
N THR A 32 -11.79 9.84 2.56
CA THR A 32 -10.53 9.92 3.31
C THR A 32 -10.41 8.79 4.33
N TRP A 33 -9.17 8.50 4.69
CA TRP A 33 -8.79 7.62 5.77
C TRP A 33 -7.73 8.30 6.62
N THR A 34 -7.90 8.25 7.93
CA THR A 34 -6.91 8.79 8.88
C THR A 34 -6.06 7.65 9.41
N CYS A 35 -4.75 7.79 9.28
CA CYS A 35 -3.80 6.77 9.71
C CYS A 35 -3.70 6.70 11.24
N PRO A 36 -3.99 5.57 11.88
CA PRO A 36 -3.94 5.46 13.33
C PRO A 36 -2.54 5.27 13.90
N GLN A 37 -1.61 4.75 13.10
CA GLN A 37 -0.24 4.46 13.53
C GLN A 37 0.66 4.40 12.30
N ASN A 38 1.94 4.75 12.47
CA ASN A 38 2.92 4.67 11.39
C ASN A 38 2.94 3.27 10.77
N GLY A 39 3.09 3.22 9.47
CA GLY A 39 3.10 1.97 8.75
C GLY A 39 3.37 2.16 7.27
N ILE A 40 2.91 1.19 6.50
CA ILE A 40 2.97 1.20 5.05
C ILE A 40 1.62 0.78 4.48
N VAL A 41 1.23 1.39 3.37
CA VAL A 41 0.05 0.97 2.61
C VAL A 41 0.49 0.41 1.28
N VAL A 42 -0.04 -0.77 0.94
CA VAL A 42 0.13 -1.38 -0.37
C VAL A 42 -1.15 -1.18 -1.16
N MET A 43 -1.03 -0.49 -2.28
CA MET A 43 -2.11 -0.34 -3.26
C MET A 43 -2.10 -1.56 -4.16
N LEU A 44 -3.20 -2.29 -4.21
CA LEU A 44 -3.38 -3.44 -5.09
C LEU A 44 -4.63 -3.25 -5.92
N CYS A 45 -4.52 -3.41 -7.22
CA CYS A 45 -5.69 -3.50 -8.07
C CYS A 45 -5.51 -4.56 -9.15
N THR A 46 -6.63 -5.13 -9.55
CA THR A 46 -6.73 -6.03 -10.68
C THR A 46 -7.47 -5.29 -11.78
N ARG A 47 -6.96 -5.33 -12.99
CA ARG A 47 -7.66 -4.73 -14.11
C ARG A 47 -8.59 -5.74 -14.76
N ILE A 48 -9.86 -5.37 -14.86
CA ILE A 48 -10.88 -6.17 -15.57
C ILE A 48 -11.48 -5.24 -16.63
N GLY A 49 -11.51 -5.68 -17.89
CA GLY A 49 -12.15 -4.97 -18.98
C GLY A 49 -11.19 -4.45 -20.04
N ALA A 50 -11.71 -3.63 -20.95
CA ALA A 50 -11.03 -3.25 -22.19
C ALA A 50 -10.09 -2.06 -22.06
N LYS A 51 -10.12 -1.29 -20.97
CA LYS A 51 -9.19 -0.18 -20.77
C LYS A 51 -7.78 -0.68 -20.54
N ASN A 52 -6.82 -0.06 -21.22
CA ASN A 52 -5.42 -0.46 -21.15
C ASN A 52 -4.61 0.34 -20.16
N ASN A 53 -5.15 1.45 -19.65
CA ASN A 53 -4.45 2.33 -18.72
C ASN A 53 -5.13 2.30 -17.37
N THR A 54 -4.35 2.08 -16.31
CA THR A 54 -4.81 2.10 -14.93
C THR A 54 -4.14 3.26 -14.24
N ILE A 55 -4.94 4.19 -13.72
CA ILE A 55 -4.44 5.37 -12.99
C ILE A 55 -5.15 5.43 -11.65
N TRP A 56 -4.38 5.49 -10.58
CA TRP A 56 -4.91 5.56 -9.23
C TRP A 56 -3.97 6.37 -8.35
N TYR A 57 -4.48 7.44 -7.73
CA TYR A 57 -3.68 8.35 -6.91
C TYR A 57 -4.28 8.53 -5.53
N ILE A 58 -3.40 8.48 -4.53
CA ILE A 58 -3.71 8.76 -3.13
C ILE A 58 -2.92 10.01 -2.71
N GLN A 59 -3.60 10.99 -2.12
CA GLN A 59 -2.98 12.20 -1.60
C GLN A 59 -2.83 12.13 -0.08
N ASP A 60 -1.68 12.57 0.43
CA ASP A 60 -1.52 12.90 1.83
C ASP A 60 -1.95 14.35 2.03
N LEU A 61 -3.16 14.57 2.56
CA LEU A 61 -3.70 15.90 2.78
C LEU A 61 -2.93 16.67 3.85
N THR A 62 -2.45 15.99 4.87
CA THR A 62 -1.76 16.61 6.00
C THR A 62 -0.38 17.13 5.58
N ALA A 63 0.37 16.35 4.83
CA ALA A 63 1.68 16.74 4.30
C ALA A 63 1.58 17.47 2.97
N ASN A 64 0.39 17.56 2.38
CA ASN A 64 0.13 18.16 1.07
C ASN A 64 0.97 17.54 -0.05
N ILE A 65 1.04 16.22 -0.09
CA ILE A 65 1.71 15.47 -1.15
C ILE A 65 0.63 14.90 -2.08
N TYR A 66 0.51 15.45 -3.29
CA TYR A 66 -0.58 15.17 -4.21
C TYR A 66 -0.74 13.69 -4.57
N ALA A 67 0.36 12.99 -4.79
CA ALA A 67 0.32 11.58 -5.15
C ALA A 67 1.37 10.81 -4.35
N ILE A 68 1.16 10.73 -3.02
CA ILE A 68 2.04 9.94 -2.15
C ILE A 68 1.97 8.46 -2.51
N GLY A 69 0.78 7.98 -2.90
CA GLY A 69 0.57 6.69 -3.53
C GLY A 69 0.12 6.91 -4.95
N ALA A 70 0.86 6.36 -5.92
CA ALA A 70 0.57 6.54 -7.33
C ALA A 70 0.75 5.24 -8.08
N LEU A 71 -0.28 4.88 -8.82
CA LEU A 71 -0.26 3.75 -9.72
C LEU A 71 -0.69 4.26 -11.09
N ASN A 72 0.23 4.23 -12.05
CA ASN A 72 -0.04 4.63 -13.41
C ASN A 72 0.64 3.61 -14.32
N SER A 73 -0.14 2.66 -14.80
CA SER A 73 0.40 1.50 -15.49
C SER A 73 -0.50 1.07 -16.64
N TYR A 74 0.17 0.60 -17.67
CA TYR A 74 -0.48 -0.01 -18.82
C TYR A 74 -0.49 -1.52 -18.61
N ILE A 75 -1.64 -2.07 -18.20
CA ILE A 75 -1.74 -3.49 -17.86
C ILE A 75 -2.84 -4.16 -18.68
N SER A 76 -2.60 -5.45 -18.99
CA SER A 76 -3.59 -6.29 -19.66
C SER A 76 -4.73 -6.64 -18.71
N ALA A 77 -5.93 -6.83 -19.26
CA ALA A 77 -7.07 -7.31 -18.49
C ALA A 77 -6.74 -8.62 -17.77
N GLY A 78 -7.19 -8.75 -16.52
CA GLY A 78 -6.95 -9.91 -15.67
C GLY A 78 -5.62 -9.90 -14.92
N THR A 79 -4.76 -8.90 -15.13
CA THR A 79 -3.51 -8.78 -14.38
C THR A 79 -3.66 -7.86 -13.18
N SER A 80 -2.81 -8.07 -12.18
CA SER A 80 -2.75 -7.26 -10.97
C SER A 80 -1.49 -6.43 -10.93
N VAL A 81 -1.57 -5.23 -10.35
CA VAL A 81 -0.41 -4.38 -10.10
C VAL A 81 -0.44 -3.86 -8.68
N THR A 82 0.73 -3.62 -8.13
CA THR A 82 0.89 -3.09 -6.78
C THR A 82 1.89 -1.96 -6.75
N THR A 83 1.68 -1.05 -5.81
CA THR A 83 2.68 -0.07 -5.38
C THR A 83 2.48 0.17 -3.89
N SER A 84 3.42 0.83 -3.24
CA SER A 84 3.33 1.08 -1.81
C SER A 84 3.80 2.48 -1.46
N PHE A 85 3.33 2.98 -0.32
CA PHE A 85 3.76 4.26 0.22
C PHE A 85 3.72 4.24 1.75
N PRO A 86 4.60 5.01 2.41
CA PRO A 86 4.60 5.11 3.86
C PRO A 86 3.40 5.93 4.34
N VAL A 87 2.89 5.59 5.52
CA VAL A 87 1.81 6.34 6.16
C VAL A 87 2.22 6.72 7.59
N ILE A 88 1.80 7.90 8.02
CA ILE A 88 2.21 8.52 9.26
C ILE A 88 0.98 8.71 10.14
N LYS A 89 1.13 8.36 11.41
CA LYS A 89 0.09 8.52 12.42
C LYS A 89 -0.52 9.93 12.39
N GLY A 90 -1.83 10.00 12.33
CA GLY A 90 -2.59 11.25 12.33
C GLY A 90 -2.72 11.92 10.97
N HIS A 91 -1.96 11.50 9.97
CA HIS A 91 -2.12 12.03 8.61
C HIS A 91 -3.40 11.52 7.97
N VAL A 92 -4.01 12.37 7.16
CA VAL A 92 -5.24 12.07 6.43
C VAL A 92 -4.91 11.81 4.97
N TYR A 93 -5.33 10.67 4.45
CA TYR A 93 -5.10 10.23 3.08
C TYR A 93 -6.42 10.22 2.32
N LYS A 94 -6.40 10.76 1.10
CA LYS A 94 -7.58 10.88 0.25
C LYS A 94 -7.37 10.13 -1.04
N ASN A 95 -8.35 9.35 -1.43
CA ASN A 95 -8.40 8.75 -2.76
C ASN A 95 -8.88 9.83 -3.75
N ILE A 96 -7.96 10.35 -4.57
CA ILE A 96 -8.22 11.51 -5.42
C ILE A 96 -8.54 11.17 -6.86
N TYR A 97 -8.16 9.99 -7.33
CA TYR A 97 -8.40 9.61 -8.71
C TYR A 97 -8.31 8.10 -8.90
N GLU A 98 -9.28 7.54 -9.60
CA GLU A 98 -9.25 6.14 -10.06
C GLU A 98 -9.78 6.09 -11.49
N ASP A 99 -9.03 5.47 -12.39
CA ASP A 99 -9.49 5.17 -13.74
C ASP A 99 -8.89 3.83 -14.20
N GLY A 100 -9.75 2.95 -14.71
CA GLY A 100 -9.32 1.61 -15.11
C GLY A 100 -8.95 0.70 -13.93
N VAL A 101 -9.38 1.05 -12.73
CA VAL A 101 -9.12 0.30 -11.51
C VAL A 101 -10.31 -0.57 -11.18
N THR A 102 -10.09 -1.86 -10.96
CA THR A 102 -11.10 -2.78 -10.45
C THR A 102 -10.49 -3.59 -9.32
N ASP A 103 -11.34 -4.10 -8.42
CA ASP A 103 -10.91 -4.91 -7.29
C ASP A 103 -9.78 -4.22 -6.52
N ALA A 104 -10.03 -2.95 -6.17
CA ALA A 104 -9.03 -2.09 -5.54
C ALA A 104 -8.94 -2.36 -4.04
N HIS A 105 -7.72 -2.46 -3.54
CA HIS A 105 -7.44 -2.66 -2.13
C HIS A 105 -6.33 -1.72 -1.68
N LEU A 106 -6.46 -1.20 -0.46
CA LEU A 106 -5.40 -0.48 0.26
C LEU A 106 -5.08 -1.27 1.51
N TYR A 107 -4.06 -2.12 1.42
CA TYR A 107 -3.65 -2.95 2.55
C TYR A 107 -2.71 -2.17 3.46
N TYR A 108 -3.19 -1.85 4.64
CA TYR A 108 -2.45 -1.12 5.65
C TYR A 108 -1.76 -2.10 6.59
N TYR A 109 -0.43 -1.98 6.66
CA TYR A 109 0.44 -2.74 7.56
C TYR A 109 0.96 -1.79 8.65
N LYS A 110 0.40 -1.91 9.83
CA LYS A 110 0.82 -1.10 10.97
C LYS A 110 2.18 -1.60 11.49
N ILE A 111 3.08 -0.67 11.81
CA ILE A 111 4.33 -1.00 12.50
C ILE A 111 4.00 -1.39 13.94
N LYS A 112 4.57 -2.52 14.37
CA LYS A 112 4.43 -3.01 15.74
C LYS A 112 5.06 -2.06 16.77
#